data_7abdbb241e1e906e2923d0979fc62d39
#
_entry.id   7abdbb241e1e906e2923d0979fc62d39
#
_cell.length_a   1.000
_cell.length_b   1.000
_cell.length_c   1.000
_cell.angle_alpha   90.00
_cell.angle_beta   90.00
_cell.angle_gamma   90.00
#
_symmetry.space_group_name_H-M   'P 1'
#
loop_
_entity.id
_entity.type
_entity.pdbx_description
1 polymer ?
#
loop_
_entity_poly.entity_id
_entity_poly.type
_entity_poly.pdbx_seq_one_letter_code
_entity_poly.pdbx_strand_id
1 'polypeptide(L)'
;VSLIFGRESSGLRVDELSRCDLIAVIPASAEYPVMNLSHAVAIFLYELQDLRPGSYPLAGRLDLDLLYEHIHEFLHKIPYPPHKREKTSLMIRRILGRAELTGREVQTLRGVLKKAEIAIEGGERSKG
;
A
#
# COMPACT_ATOMS: atom_id res chain seq x y z
N VAL A 1 -0.70 12.74 -6.72
CA VAL A 1 -1.63 12.09 -5.79
C VAL A 1 -2.95 11.85 -6.50
N SER A 2 -3.50 10.65 -6.39
CA SER A 2 -4.84 10.32 -6.90
C SER A 2 -5.77 10.08 -5.72
N LEU A 3 -6.91 10.74 -5.71
CA LEU A 3 -7.94 10.56 -4.70
C LEU A 3 -9.05 9.68 -5.25
N ILE A 4 -9.44 8.67 -4.48
CA ILE A 4 -10.54 7.77 -4.83
C ILE A 4 -11.65 7.96 -3.80
N PHE A 5 -12.81 8.33 -4.26
CA PHE A 5 -14.01 8.46 -3.43
C PHE A 5 -14.99 7.34 -3.72
N GLY A 6 -15.66 6.87 -2.69
CA GLY A 6 -16.68 5.83 -2.80
C GLY A 6 -18.01 6.35 -3.32
N ARG A 7 -18.91 5.42 -3.63
CA ARG A 7 -20.29 5.72 -4.00
C ARG A 7 -21.04 6.24 -2.79
N GLU A 8 -21.96 7.15 -3.01
CA GLU A 8 -22.76 7.77 -1.94
C GLU A 8 -23.58 6.73 -1.15
N SER A 9 -24.08 5.71 -1.81
CA SER A 9 -24.92 4.67 -1.20
C SER A 9 -24.16 3.54 -0.51
N SER A 10 -22.94 3.22 -0.93
CA SER A 10 -22.21 2.01 -0.50
C SER A 10 -20.74 2.23 -0.15
N GLY A 11 -20.21 3.43 -0.38
CA GLY A 11 -18.80 3.73 -0.16
C GLY A 11 -17.87 2.99 -1.14
N LEU A 12 -16.64 2.79 -0.71
CA LEU A 12 -15.62 2.00 -1.43
C LEU A 12 -15.74 0.53 -1.05
N ARG A 13 -15.64 -0.34 -2.04
CA ARG A 13 -15.61 -1.78 -1.85
C ARG A 13 -14.23 -2.23 -1.35
N VAL A 14 -14.16 -3.44 -0.79
CA VAL A 14 -12.91 -4.00 -0.25
C VAL A 14 -11.84 -4.14 -1.33
N ASP A 15 -12.22 -4.55 -2.54
CA ASP A 15 -11.32 -4.67 -3.69
C ASP A 15 -10.81 -3.29 -4.18
N GLU A 16 -11.60 -2.24 -4.07
CA GLU A 16 -11.18 -0.86 -4.35
C GLU A 16 -10.22 -0.35 -3.27
N LEU A 17 -10.54 -0.57 -1.99
CA LEU A 17 -9.69 -0.22 -0.86
C LEU A 17 -8.34 -0.95 -0.86
N SER A 18 -8.30 -2.19 -1.36
CA SER A 18 -7.06 -2.98 -1.44
C SER A 18 -6.04 -2.39 -2.42
N ARG A 19 -6.49 -1.56 -3.36
CA ARG A 19 -5.65 -0.86 -4.35
C ARG A 19 -5.11 0.48 -3.85
N CYS A 20 -5.58 0.95 -2.69
CA CYS A 20 -5.15 2.20 -2.10
C CYS A 20 -3.93 2.01 -1.21
N ASP A 21 -2.96 2.91 -1.32
CA ASP A 21 -1.76 2.91 -0.47
C ASP A 21 -2.07 3.52 0.90
N LEU A 22 -3.01 4.48 0.96
CA LEU A 22 -3.45 5.17 2.16
C LEU A 22 -4.98 5.25 2.19
N ILE A 23 -5.54 5.07 3.37
CA ILE A 23 -6.97 5.28 3.62
C ILE A 23 -7.10 6.44 4.60
N ALA A 24 -7.85 7.45 4.20
CA ALA A 24 -8.17 8.59 5.03
C ALA A 24 -9.67 8.64 5.31
N VAL A 25 -10.03 9.09 6.50
CA VAL A 25 -11.41 9.18 6.96
C VAL A 25 -11.63 10.57 7.56
N ILE A 26 -12.73 11.23 7.17
CA ILE A 26 -13.17 12.47 7.82
C ILE A 26 -13.85 12.08 9.13
N PRO A 27 -13.37 12.57 10.31
CA PRO A 27 -14.02 12.29 11.57
C PRO A 27 -15.37 13.02 11.62
N ALA A 28 -16.45 12.31 11.35
CA ALA A 28 -17.81 12.83 11.45
C ALA A 28 -18.39 12.55 12.85
N SER A 29 -19.47 13.26 13.21
CA SER A 29 -20.17 13.02 14.46
C SER A 29 -20.72 11.59 14.54
N ALA A 30 -20.67 10.99 15.74
CA ALA A 30 -21.23 9.66 15.98
C ALA A 30 -22.75 9.61 15.70
N GLU A 31 -23.45 10.74 15.82
CA GLU A 31 -24.88 10.84 15.54
C GLU A 31 -25.20 10.89 14.03
N TYR A 32 -24.26 11.42 13.22
CA TYR A 32 -24.37 11.51 11.76
C TYR A 32 -23.06 11.08 11.10
N PRO A 33 -22.80 9.77 11.04
CA PRO A 33 -21.54 9.25 10.49
C PRO A 33 -21.46 9.32 8.96
N VAL A 34 -22.58 9.62 8.28
CA VAL A 34 -22.66 9.67 6.82
C VAL A 34 -22.59 11.11 6.35
N MET A 35 -21.59 11.41 5.53
CA MET A 35 -21.42 12.70 4.87
C MET A 35 -21.77 12.62 3.40
N ASN A 36 -22.42 13.63 2.87
CA ASN A 36 -22.65 13.74 1.43
C ASN A 36 -21.31 13.74 0.69
N LEU A 37 -21.24 13.01 -0.43
CA LEU A 37 -20.02 12.83 -1.21
C LEU A 37 -19.39 14.16 -1.64
N SER A 38 -20.20 15.13 -2.07
CA SER A 38 -19.70 16.44 -2.50
C SER A 38 -19.04 17.22 -1.33
N HIS A 39 -19.59 17.11 -0.11
CA HIS A 39 -18.99 17.71 1.08
C HIS A 39 -17.67 17.01 1.43
N ALA A 40 -17.61 15.69 1.37
CA ALA A 40 -16.38 14.96 1.60
C ALA A 40 -15.28 15.36 0.60
N VAL A 41 -15.60 15.47 -0.69
CA VAL A 41 -14.68 15.94 -1.72
C VAL A 41 -14.18 17.34 -1.42
N ALA A 42 -15.08 18.27 -1.06
CA ALA A 42 -14.73 19.65 -0.75
C ALA A 42 -13.76 19.75 0.45
N ILE A 43 -14.01 18.98 1.52
CA ILE A 43 -13.14 18.94 2.70
C ILE A 43 -11.75 18.41 2.34
N PHE A 44 -11.68 17.30 1.60
CA PHE A 44 -10.39 16.77 1.17
C PHE A 44 -9.62 17.75 0.29
N LEU A 45 -10.27 18.41 -0.66
CA LEU A 45 -9.61 19.40 -1.51
C LEU A 45 -9.15 20.62 -0.72
N TYR A 46 -9.92 21.04 0.28
CA TYR A 46 -9.53 22.12 1.18
C TYR A 46 -8.30 21.77 2.01
N GLU A 47 -8.28 20.61 2.65
CA GLU A 47 -7.13 20.15 3.45
C GLU A 47 -5.86 19.95 2.60
N LEU A 48 -6.02 19.57 1.33
CA LEU A 48 -4.91 19.31 0.42
C LEU A 48 -4.42 20.55 -0.35
N GLN A 49 -5.10 21.69 -0.24
CA GLN A 49 -4.74 22.92 -1.00
C GLN A 49 -3.33 23.43 -0.69
N ASP A 50 -2.86 23.25 0.54
CA ASP A 50 -1.56 23.74 1.02
C ASP A 50 -0.45 22.69 0.96
N LEU A 51 -0.70 21.54 0.30
CA LEU A 51 0.31 20.51 0.13
C LEU A 51 1.51 21.06 -0.65
N ARG A 52 2.65 21.12 0.01
CA ARG A 52 3.91 21.45 -0.63
C ARG A 52 4.57 20.18 -1.16
N PRO A 53 5.24 20.23 -2.33
CA PRO A 53 6.07 19.12 -2.78
C PRO A 53 7.07 18.74 -1.70
N GLY A 54 7.18 17.46 -1.38
CA GLY A 54 8.19 16.95 -0.47
C GLY A 54 9.61 17.25 -1.00
N SER A 55 10.58 17.33 -0.10
CA SER A 55 11.98 17.62 -0.43
C SER A 55 12.71 16.46 -1.12
N TYR A 56 12.10 15.27 -1.18
CA TYR A 56 12.70 14.06 -1.76
C TYR A 56 11.89 13.54 -2.94
N PRO A 57 12.57 13.08 -4.02
CA PRO A 57 11.88 12.42 -5.11
C PRO A 57 11.31 11.07 -4.64
N LEU A 58 10.00 10.98 -4.55
CA LEU A 58 9.32 9.74 -4.21
C LEU A 58 9.46 8.71 -5.33
N ALA A 59 9.38 7.43 -4.96
CA ALA A 59 9.37 6.34 -5.91
C ALA A 59 8.19 6.45 -6.89
N GLY A 60 8.45 6.15 -8.16
CA GLY A 60 7.42 6.07 -9.17
C GLY A 60 6.38 4.98 -8.86
N ARG A 61 5.16 5.15 -9.37
CA ARG A 61 4.08 4.18 -9.16
C ARG A 61 4.47 2.78 -9.62
N LEU A 62 5.12 2.67 -10.76
CA LEU A 62 5.58 1.38 -11.28
C LEU A 62 6.57 0.69 -10.35
N ASP A 63 7.52 1.43 -9.78
CA ASP A 63 8.51 0.87 -8.85
C ASP A 63 7.86 0.34 -7.57
N LEU A 64 6.86 1.06 -7.05
CA LEU A 64 6.09 0.63 -5.89
C LEU A 64 5.27 -0.63 -6.19
N ASP A 65 4.58 -0.66 -7.33
CA ASP A 65 3.77 -1.83 -7.72
C ASP A 65 4.66 -3.08 -7.89
N LEU A 66 5.84 -2.94 -8.49
CA LEU A 66 6.83 -4.02 -8.60
C LEU A 66 7.37 -4.48 -7.24
N LEU A 67 7.52 -3.57 -6.26
CA LEU A 67 7.90 -3.96 -4.90
C LEU A 67 6.78 -4.73 -4.22
N TYR A 68 5.54 -4.29 -4.34
CA TYR A 68 4.38 -4.94 -3.74
C TYR A 68 4.15 -6.35 -4.30
N GLU A 69 4.28 -6.51 -5.62
CA GLU A 69 4.22 -7.81 -6.28
C GLU A 69 5.33 -8.74 -5.80
N HIS A 70 6.57 -8.25 -5.73
CA HIS A 70 7.71 -9.02 -5.23
C HIS A 70 7.50 -9.49 -3.77
N ILE A 71 6.96 -8.63 -2.90
CA ILE A 71 6.63 -9.01 -1.52
C ILE A 71 5.55 -10.09 -1.49
N HIS A 72 4.52 -9.96 -2.32
CA HIS A 72 3.45 -10.94 -2.43
C HIS A 72 4.02 -12.31 -2.85
N GLU A 73 4.81 -12.36 -3.90
CA GLU A 73 5.48 -13.58 -4.37
C GLU A 73 6.42 -14.17 -3.31
N PHE A 74 7.19 -13.33 -2.62
CA PHE A 74 8.09 -13.76 -1.56
C PHE A 74 7.37 -14.48 -0.43
N LEU A 75 6.18 -14.02 -0.03
CA LEU A 75 5.34 -14.69 0.97
C LEU A 75 4.87 -16.09 0.53
N HIS A 76 4.87 -16.38 -0.77
CA HIS A 76 4.59 -17.72 -1.30
C HIS A 76 5.82 -18.64 -1.33
N LYS A 77 7.02 -18.08 -1.36
CA LYS A 77 8.29 -18.83 -1.40
C LYS A 77 8.80 -19.23 -0.02
N ILE A 78 8.33 -18.57 1.03
CA ILE A 78 8.73 -18.90 2.41
C ILE A 78 7.63 -19.72 3.11
N PRO A 79 7.95 -20.42 4.22
CA PRO A 79 6.98 -21.17 5.03
C PRO A 79 6.05 -20.23 5.82
N TYR A 80 5.26 -19.43 5.10
CA TYR A 80 4.29 -18.50 5.67
C TYR A 80 2.87 -19.06 5.53
N PRO A 81 2.01 -18.96 6.59
CA PRO A 81 0.68 -19.54 6.58
C PRO A 81 -0.18 -19.06 5.40
N PRO A 82 -0.70 -19.95 4.53
CA PRO A 82 -1.42 -19.58 3.32
C PRO A 82 -2.59 -18.62 3.57
N HIS A 83 -3.37 -18.87 4.61
CA HIS A 83 -4.55 -18.07 4.97
C HIS A 83 -4.23 -16.64 5.45
N LYS A 84 -2.95 -16.32 5.71
CA LYS A 84 -2.50 -14.99 6.15
C LYS A 84 -1.82 -14.19 5.03
N ARG A 85 -1.41 -14.83 3.93
CA ARG A 85 -0.59 -14.19 2.87
C ARG A 85 -1.21 -12.93 2.32
N GLU A 86 -2.46 -12.99 1.91
CA GLU A 86 -3.19 -11.84 1.36
C GLU A 86 -3.29 -10.67 2.36
N LYS A 87 -3.69 -10.96 3.58
CA LYS A 87 -3.82 -9.93 4.63
C LYS A 87 -2.47 -9.30 4.96
N THR A 88 -1.41 -10.09 5.01
CA THR A 88 -0.05 -9.61 5.30
C THR A 88 0.49 -8.78 4.15
N SER A 89 0.32 -9.22 2.90
CA SER A 89 0.70 -8.46 1.72
C SER A 89 0.02 -7.10 1.69
N LEU A 90 -1.29 -7.06 1.95
CA LEU A 90 -2.05 -5.81 2.02
C LEU A 90 -1.59 -4.90 3.18
N MET A 91 -1.28 -5.48 4.34
CA MET A 91 -0.77 -4.72 5.49
C MET A 91 0.60 -4.09 5.18
N ILE A 92 1.51 -4.86 4.60
CA ILE A 92 2.83 -4.36 4.20
C ILE A 92 2.69 -3.24 3.15
N ARG A 93 1.84 -3.43 2.15
CA ARG A 93 1.53 -2.38 1.17
C ARG A 93 1.09 -1.07 1.84
N ARG A 94 0.20 -1.13 2.82
CA ARG A 94 -0.28 0.05 3.56
C ARG A 94 0.83 0.69 4.42
N ILE A 95 1.70 -0.11 5.02
CA ILE A 95 2.84 0.40 5.79
C ILE A 95 3.80 1.14 4.87
N LEU A 96 4.20 0.54 3.77
CA LEU A 96 5.13 1.12 2.81
C LEU A 96 4.52 2.33 2.09
N GLY A 97 3.21 2.31 1.80
CA GLY A 97 2.51 3.44 1.21
C GLY A 97 2.53 4.69 2.09
N ARG A 98 2.46 4.52 3.42
CA ARG A 98 2.58 5.63 4.38
C ARG A 98 4.02 6.11 4.59
N ALA A 99 5.00 5.27 4.26
CA ALA A 99 6.41 5.60 4.43
C ALA A 99 6.97 6.56 3.36
N GLU A 100 6.20 6.84 2.31
CA GLU A 100 6.61 7.76 1.23
C GLU A 100 8.00 7.42 0.67
N LEU A 101 8.18 6.18 0.25
CA LEU A 101 9.48 5.65 -0.16
C LEU A 101 10.07 6.39 -1.36
N THR A 102 11.38 6.62 -1.31
CA THR A 102 12.17 7.06 -2.46
C THR A 102 12.48 5.90 -3.39
N GLY A 103 12.83 6.17 -4.64
CA GLY A 103 13.23 5.14 -5.61
C GLY A 103 14.42 4.31 -5.12
N ARG A 104 15.38 4.92 -4.39
CA ARG A 104 16.53 4.22 -3.81
C ARG A 104 16.12 3.22 -2.72
N GLU A 105 15.17 3.60 -1.86
CA GLU A 105 14.67 2.71 -0.80
C GLU A 105 13.92 1.52 -1.39
N VAL A 106 13.10 1.74 -2.41
CA VAL A 106 12.42 0.67 -3.15
C VAL A 106 13.43 -0.32 -3.75
N GLN A 107 14.48 0.17 -4.41
CA GLN A 107 15.52 -0.68 -4.99
C GLN A 107 16.27 -1.47 -3.90
N THR A 108 16.55 -0.85 -2.76
CA THR A 108 17.20 -1.51 -1.62
C THR A 108 16.35 -2.64 -1.08
N LEU A 109 15.06 -2.39 -0.83
CA LEU A 109 14.12 -3.42 -0.35
C LEU A 109 14.00 -4.59 -1.32
N ARG A 110 13.85 -4.32 -2.62
CA ARG A 110 13.83 -5.37 -3.65
C ARG A 110 15.13 -6.17 -3.71
N GLY A 111 16.27 -5.50 -3.54
CA GLY A 111 17.58 -6.15 -3.48
C GLY A 111 17.71 -7.11 -2.29
N VAL A 112 17.21 -6.72 -1.11
CA VAL A 112 17.19 -7.58 0.09
C VAL A 112 16.30 -8.80 -0.13
N LEU A 113 15.09 -8.62 -0.65
CA LEU A 113 14.17 -9.72 -0.96
C LEU A 113 14.80 -10.72 -1.94
N LYS A 114 15.40 -10.22 -3.02
CA LYS A 114 16.07 -11.08 -4.01
C LYS A 114 17.23 -11.88 -3.42
N LYS A 115 18.03 -11.29 -2.54
CA LYS A 115 19.11 -12.01 -1.85
C LYS A 115 18.57 -13.07 -0.90
N ALA A 116 17.46 -12.79 -0.20
CA ALA A 116 16.81 -13.77 0.66
C ALA A 116 16.26 -14.96 -0.15
N GLU A 117 15.64 -14.71 -1.31
CA GLU A 117 15.18 -15.77 -2.22
C GLU A 117 16.32 -16.68 -2.68
N ILE A 118 17.44 -16.10 -3.12
CA ILE A 118 18.62 -16.87 -3.54
C ILE A 118 19.15 -17.72 -2.39
N ALA A 119 19.18 -17.20 -1.16
CA ALA A 119 19.63 -17.96 0.00
C ALA A 119 18.71 -19.15 0.34
N ILE A 120 17.40 -18.99 0.18
CA ILE A 120 16.41 -20.06 0.39
C ILE A 120 16.59 -21.15 -0.67
N GLU A 121 16.65 -20.78 -1.95
CA GLU A 121 16.82 -21.72 -3.06
C GLU A 121 18.17 -22.46 -2.99
N GLY A 122 19.24 -21.78 -2.56
CA GLY A 122 20.56 -22.40 -2.34
C GLY A 122 20.59 -23.37 -1.17
N GLY A 123 19.85 -23.07 -0.10
CA GLY A 123 19.71 -23.96 1.06
C GLY A 123 18.94 -25.25 0.78
N GLU A 124 17.98 -25.21 -0.13
CA GLU A 124 17.23 -26.40 -0.55
C GLU A 124 18.09 -27.36 -1.41
N ARG A 125 18.95 -26.81 -2.26
CA ARG A 125 19.88 -27.61 -3.08
C ARG A 125 20.99 -28.33 -2.27
N SER A 126 21.30 -27.83 -1.07
CA SER A 126 22.31 -28.44 -0.19
C SER A 126 21.76 -29.56 0.71
N LYS A 127 20.46 -29.79 0.72
CA LYS A 127 19.78 -30.80 1.56
C LYS A 127 19.24 -32.00 0.76
N GLY A 128 19.43 -32.03 -0.55
CA GLY A 128 19.09 -33.14 -1.45
C GLY A 128 20.35 -33.83 -1.92
#